data_7622eff9ac7580c351a4e23d432a71a6
#
_entry.id   7622eff9ac7580c351a4e23d432a71a6
#
_cell.length_a   1.000
_cell.length_b   1.000
_cell.length_c   1.000
_cell.angle_alpha   90.00
_cell.angle_beta   90.00
_cell.angle_gamma   90.00
#
_symmetry.space_group_name_H-M   'P 1'
#
loop_
_entity.id
_entity.type
_entity.pdbx_description
1 polymer ?
#
loop_
_entity_poly.entity_id
_entity_poly.type
_entity_poly.pdbx_seq_one_letter_code
_entity_poly.pdbx_strand_id
1 'polypeptide(L)'
;MVTDPVFFENKIFTLDANSIASAFDANGKLLWKKDLTPPGEKRGEIFGGGLTLGQDQLFVTLSYGFVLSLDPRTGEKKWSQRLSGAGNTVPVFDDGLVYLVSGDSKAWAISANNGRIKWKIDAIGNDTNLISNNAPATNKKYAVFGFGNGEIYTTFKKGGYVLWSSSLSGRNDGRVISAIDDIVASPVIVGRNVFVADGSGKVVSLKVESGERNWTAPFGSSGNLWVAGKSLFFISNTNNLVRLKIKTGDVVWMTELPSFSKKRFGGSKKIIRHYGPIIAGNQIVLASSDGFIRFYNPQTGEQITELKIKNGATTNPIVVDKTLYLITQDGNLRAFR
;
A
#
# COMPACT_ATOMS: atom_id res chain seq x y z
N MET A 1 -7.46 -7.49 -8.34
CA MET A 1 -6.46 -6.49 -7.85
C MET A 1 -5.12 -7.17 -7.89
N VAL A 2 -4.07 -6.48 -8.31
CA VAL A 2 -2.70 -7.01 -8.35
C VAL A 2 -1.94 -6.34 -7.22
N THR A 3 -1.17 -7.11 -6.45
CA THR A 3 -0.33 -6.55 -5.38
C THR A 3 0.95 -5.99 -5.98
N ASP A 4 1.57 -5.04 -5.26
CA ASP A 4 2.90 -4.59 -5.65
C ASP A 4 3.89 -5.77 -5.58
N PRO A 5 4.84 -5.87 -6.53
CA PRO A 5 5.88 -6.89 -6.46
C PRO A 5 6.82 -6.61 -5.28
N VAL A 6 7.34 -7.67 -4.68
CA VAL A 6 8.37 -7.56 -3.64
C VAL A 6 9.67 -8.22 -4.10
N PHE A 7 10.80 -7.67 -3.68
CA PHE A 7 12.13 -8.12 -4.09
C PHE A 7 12.94 -8.60 -2.89
N PHE A 8 13.61 -9.74 -3.04
CA PHE A 8 14.49 -10.30 -2.03
C PHE A 8 15.50 -11.29 -2.65
N GLU A 9 16.75 -11.23 -2.25
CA GLU A 9 17.83 -12.13 -2.73
C GLU A 9 17.81 -12.36 -4.24
N ASN A 10 17.79 -11.27 -5.00
CA ASN A 10 17.79 -11.30 -6.47
C ASN A 10 16.57 -12.01 -7.10
N LYS A 11 15.46 -12.10 -6.35
CA LYS A 11 14.18 -12.68 -6.80
C LYS A 11 13.05 -11.68 -6.64
N ILE A 12 12.08 -11.76 -7.53
CA ILE A 12 10.88 -10.95 -7.53
C ILE A 12 9.69 -11.86 -7.27
N PHE A 13 8.87 -11.48 -6.30
CA PHE A 13 7.66 -12.20 -5.93
C PHE A 13 6.43 -11.38 -6.30
N THR A 14 5.42 -12.05 -6.83
CA THR A 14 4.14 -11.46 -7.24
C THR A 14 2.99 -12.30 -6.73
N LEU A 15 1.85 -11.66 -6.48
CA LEU A 15 0.57 -12.30 -6.21
C LEU A 15 -0.47 -11.75 -7.19
N ASP A 16 -1.08 -12.61 -7.97
CA ASP A 16 -2.10 -12.20 -8.94
C ASP A 16 -3.52 -12.20 -8.34
N ALA A 17 -4.48 -11.74 -9.14
CA ALA A 17 -5.88 -11.67 -8.74
C ALA A 17 -6.54 -13.05 -8.54
N ASN A 18 -5.91 -14.12 -9.00
CA ASN A 18 -6.38 -15.50 -8.83
C ASN A 18 -5.70 -16.21 -7.65
N SER A 19 -5.06 -15.45 -6.73
CA SER A 19 -4.31 -15.99 -5.60
C SER A 19 -3.11 -16.88 -6.01
N ILE A 20 -2.55 -16.63 -7.19
CA ILE A 20 -1.35 -17.32 -7.64
C ILE A 20 -0.13 -16.53 -7.19
N ALA A 21 0.68 -17.11 -6.33
CA ALA A 21 2.01 -16.59 -6.01
C ALA A 21 3.05 -17.11 -7.01
N SER A 22 3.94 -16.23 -7.44
CA SER A 22 5.02 -16.58 -8.38
C SER A 22 6.33 -15.94 -7.95
N ALA A 23 7.43 -16.63 -8.19
CA ALA A 23 8.78 -16.08 -8.04
C ALA A 23 9.51 -16.10 -9.37
N PHE A 24 10.22 -15.02 -9.64
CA PHE A 24 11.06 -14.84 -10.82
C PHE A 24 12.49 -14.49 -10.38
N ASP A 25 13.48 -14.84 -11.19
CA ASP A 25 14.82 -14.26 -11.04
C ASP A 25 14.87 -12.82 -11.58
N ALA A 26 15.99 -12.13 -11.39
CA ALA A 26 16.18 -10.76 -11.88
C ALA A 26 16.16 -10.63 -13.41
N ASN A 27 16.26 -11.73 -14.15
CA ASN A 27 16.17 -11.77 -15.61
C ASN A 27 14.73 -12.07 -16.09
N GLY A 28 13.79 -12.24 -15.17
CA GLY A 28 12.39 -12.52 -15.47
C GLY A 28 12.07 -14.00 -15.72
N LYS A 29 13.02 -14.94 -15.47
CA LYS A 29 12.77 -16.37 -15.55
C LYS A 29 11.92 -16.83 -14.38
N LEU A 30 10.81 -17.51 -14.65
CA LEU A 30 9.96 -18.11 -13.63
C LEU A 30 10.73 -19.19 -12.86
N LEU A 31 10.81 -19.06 -11.54
CA LEU A 31 11.43 -20.03 -10.64
C LEU A 31 10.40 -21.01 -10.09
N TRP A 32 9.28 -20.51 -9.59
CA TRP A 32 8.15 -21.30 -9.12
C TRP A 32 6.83 -20.52 -9.24
N LYS A 33 5.74 -21.29 -9.26
CA LYS A 33 4.37 -20.76 -9.28
C LYS A 33 3.49 -21.66 -8.42
N LYS A 34 2.71 -21.08 -7.49
CA LYS A 34 1.84 -21.80 -6.56
C LYS A 34 0.45 -21.20 -6.54
N ASP A 35 -0.53 -22.06 -6.63
CA ASP A 35 -1.92 -21.74 -6.36
C ASP A 35 -2.15 -21.77 -4.85
N LEU A 36 -2.55 -20.63 -4.29
CA LEU A 36 -2.80 -20.46 -2.86
C LEU A 36 -4.29 -20.46 -2.53
N THR A 37 -5.16 -20.73 -3.50
CA THR A 37 -6.61 -20.85 -3.27
C THR A 37 -6.87 -21.91 -2.20
N PRO A 38 -7.59 -21.59 -1.10
CA PRO A 38 -7.85 -22.57 -0.04
C PRO A 38 -8.71 -23.73 -0.56
N PRO A 39 -8.58 -24.95 0.01
CA PRO A 39 -9.44 -26.07 -0.33
C PRO A 39 -10.92 -25.73 -0.13
N GLY A 40 -11.75 -26.03 -1.11
CA GLY A 40 -13.18 -25.76 -1.10
C GLY A 40 -13.60 -24.39 -1.65
N GLU A 41 -12.64 -23.48 -1.87
CA GLU A 41 -12.89 -22.17 -2.47
C GLU A 41 -12.66 -22.20 -3.98
N LYS A 42 -13.37 -21.36 -4.73
CA LYS A 42 -13.18 -21.22 -6.16
C LYS A 42 -12.18 -20.11 -6.48
N ARG A 43 -11.27 -20.41 -7.40
CA ARG A 43 -10.29 -19.45 -7.89
C ARG A 43 -10.98 -18.24 -8.54
N GLY A 44 -10.52 -17.02 -8.18
CA GLY A 44 -10.97 -15.79 -8.80
C GLY A 44 -12.35 -15.29 -8.36
N GLU A 45 -12.99 -15.90 -7.36
CA GLU A 45 -14.22 -15.37 -6.78
C GLU A 45 -13.97 -14.19 -5.84
N ILE A 46 -12.85 -14.20 -5.13
CA ILE A 46 -12.46 -13.15 -4.17
C ILE A 46 -11.07 -12.64 -4.53
N PHE A 47 -10.96 -11.32 -4.68
CA PHE A 47 -9.73 -10.65 -5.10
C PHE A 47 -9.12 -9.86 -3.95
N GLY A 48 -7.80 -9.82 -3.90
CA GLY A 48 -7.03 -9.01 -2.96
C GLY A 48 -6.04 -9.84 -2.19
N GLY A 49 -5.23 -9.14 -1.43
CA GLY A 49 -4.16 -9.71 -0.62
C GLY A 49 -2.92 -8.85 -0.67
N GLY A 50 -1.85 -9.30 -0.04
CA GLY A 50 -0.58 -8.60 0.02
C GLY A 50 0.58 -9.54 0.20
N LEU A 51 1.77 -9.04 -0.08
CA LEU A 51 3.03 -9.75 0.08
C LEU A 51 3.97 -8.94 0.96
N THR A 52 4.71 -9.62 1.82
CA THR A 52 5.91 -9.07 2.47
C THR A 52 6.93 -10.15 2.70
N LEU A 53 8.18 -9.77 2.87
CA LEU A 53 9.29 -10.66 3.12
C LEU A 53 9.96 -10.33 4.45
N GLY A 54 10.43 -11.35 5.12
CA GLY A 54 11.22 -11.21 6.34
C GLY A 54 11.59 -12.55 6.92
N GLN A 55 12.75 -12.63 7.56
CA GLN A 55 13.24 -13.84 8.23
C GLN A 55 13.23 -15.08 7.32
N ASP A 56 13.70 -14.94 6.07
CA ASP A 56 13.72 -15.98 5.03
C ASP A 56 12.35 -16.65 4.81
N GLN A 57 11.29 -15.84 4.85
CA GLN A 57 9.92 -16.25 4.61
C GLN A 57 9.18 -15.22 3.76
N LEU A 58 8.33 -15.70 2.88
CA LEU A 58 7.37 -14.90 2.13
C LEU A 58 6.01 -15.00 2.82
N PHE A 59 5.53 -13.88 3.38
CA PHE A 59 4.21 -13.81 3.98
C PHE A 59 3.21 -13.30 2.98
N VAL A 60 2.07 -13.99 2.90
CA VAL A 60 1.00 -13.72 1.94
C VAL A 60 -0.31 -13.59 2.70
N THR A 61 -1.01 -12.48 2.53
CA THR A 61 -2.42 -12.37 2.93
C THR A 61 -3.31 -12.70 1.75
N LEU A 62 -4.42 -13.38 2.02
CA LEU A 62 -5.42 -13.73 1.01
C LEU A 62 -6.79 -13.21 1.43
N SER A 63 -7.55 -12.68 0.49
CA SER A 63 -8.93 -12.23 0.71
C SER A 63 -9.88 -13.32 1.19
N TYR A 64 -9.50 -14.58 1.04
CA TYR A 64 -10.19 -15.73 1.65
C TYR A 64 -10.06 -15.81 3.18
N GLY A 65 -9.42 -14.82 3.82
CA GLY A 65 -9.25 -14.77 5.27
C GLY A 65 -8.10 -15.62 5.77
N PHE A 66 -6.99 -15.66 5.06
CA PHE A 66 -5.79 -16.40 5.48
C PHE A 66 -4.53 -15.52 5.41
N VAL A 67 -3.61 -15.80 6.33
CA VAL A 67 -2.21 -15.44 6.23
C VAL A 67 -1.40 -16.71 6.07
N LEU A 68 -0.52 -16.74 5.09
CA LEU A 68 0.37 -17.85 4.80
C LEU A 68 1.82 -17.43 4.97
N SER A 69 2.66 -18.35 5.39
CA SER A 69 4.10 -18.25 5.21
C SER A 69 4.55 -19.30 4.22
N LEU A 70 5.35 -18.86 3.24
CA LEU A 70 5.93 -19.71 2.21
C LEU A 70 7.45 -19.66 2.30
N ASP A 71 8.10 -20.74 1.89
CA ASP A 71 9.53 -20.72 1.59
C ASP A 71 9.75 -19.90 0.31
N PRO A 72 10.55 -18.81 0.32
CA PRO A 72 10.75 -17.98 -0.87
C PRO A 72 11.54 -18.69 -1.98
N ARG A 73 12.24 -19.81 -1.69
CA ARG A 73 13.00 -20.56 -2.70
C ARG A 73 12.14 -21.55 -3.46
N THR A 74 11.17 -22.17 -2.78
CA THR A 74 10.37 -23.28 -3.35
C THR A 74 8.88 -22.95 -3.50
N GLY A 75 8.39 -21.90 -2.81
CA GLY A 75 6.98 -21.58 -2.69
C GLY A 75 6.20 -22.55 -1.80
N GLU A 76 6.87 -23.43 -1.06
CA GLU A 76 6.22 -24.37 -0.17
C GLU A 76 5.68 -23.70 1.07
N LYS A 77 4.46 -24.09 1.46
CA LYS A 77 3.78 -23.53 2.63
C LYS A 77 4.42 -24.03 3.93
N LYS A 78 4.95 -23.11 4.73
CA LYS A 78 5.49 -23.39 6.07
C LYS A 78 4.38 -23.46 7.11
N TRP A 79 3.47 -22.49 7.09
CA TRP A 79 2.30 -22.43 7.96
C TRP A 79 1.17 -21.61 7.33
N SER A 80 -0.03 -21.75 7.88
CA SER A 80 -1.17 -20.89 7.57
C SER A 80 -1.92 -20.54 8.85
N GLN A 81 -2.43 -19.31 8.93
CA GLN A 81 -3.29 -18.80 9.99
C GLN A 81 -4.58 -18.28 9.39
N ARG A 82 -5.72 -18.76 9.90
CA ARG A 82 -7.03 -18.22 9.53
C ARG A 82 -7.31 -16.93 10.28
N LEU A 83 -7.80 -15.93 9.56
CA LEU A 83 -8.32 -14.68 10.11
C LEU A 83 -9.84 -14.77 10.29
N SER A 84 -10.43 -13.87 11.07
CA SER A 84 -11.89 -13.77 11.19
C SER A 84 -12.56 -13.04 10.03
N GLY A 85 -11.80 -12.27 9.25
CA GLY A 85 -12.23 -11.53 8.08
C GLY A 85 -11.26 -11.65 6.91
N ALA A 86 -11.59 -11.02 5.79
CA ALA A 86 -10.75 -11.03 4.59
C ALA A 86 -9.34 -10.46 4.85
N GLY A 87 -8.30 -11.09 4.30
CA GLY A 87 -6.91 -10.62 4.37
C GLY A 87 -6.58 -9.71 3.20
N ASN A 88 -7.21 -8.53 3.11
CA ASN A 88 -7.08 -7.64 1.95
C ASN A 88 -5.90 -6.68 2.04
N THR A 89 -5.30 -6.51 3.22
CA THR A 89 -4.21 -5.55 3.43
C THR A 89 -2.85 -6.16 3.17
N VAL A 90 -1.88 -5.31 2.85
CA VAL A 90 -0.49 -5.73 2.73
C VAL A 90 0.07 -6.02 4.14
N PRO A 91 0.60 -7.22 4.39
CA PRO A 91 1.21 -7.53 5.69
C PRO A 91 2.56 -6.83 5.83
N VAL A 92 2.96 -6.53 7.07
CA VAL A 92 4.27 -5.96 7.38
C VAL A 92 5.00 -6.87 8.35
N PHE A 93 6.20 -7.32 7.95
CA PHE A 93 7.08 -8.06 8.84
C PHE A 93 7.99 -7.09 9.60
N ASP A 94 8.03 -7.22 10.91
CA ASP A 94 8.97 -6.49 11.77
C ASP A 94 9.20 -7.25 13.08
N ASP A 95 10.47 -7.43 13.45
CA ASP A 95 10.91 -8.01 14.72
C ASP A 95 10.25 -9.36 15.06
N GLY A 96 10.23 -10.29 14.10
CA GLY A 96 9.69 -11.65 14.26
C GLY A 96 8.15 -11.74 14.27
N LEU A 97 7.46 -10.64 14.00
CA LEU A 97 6.00 -10.58 13.90
C LEU A 97 5.55 -10.11 12.52
N VAL A 98 4.40 -10.59 12.11
CA VAL A 98 3.67 -10.14 10.93
C VAL A 98 2.45 -9.36 11.40
N TYR A 99 2.39 -8.09 10.99
CA TYR A 99 1.31 -7.17 11.31
C TYR A 99 0.41 -6.99 10.10
N LEU A 100 -0.90 -6.96 10.30
CA LEU A 100 -1.89 -6.73 9.24
C LEU A 100 -3.21 -6.21 9.83
N VAL A 101 -4.08 -5.74 8.97
CA VAL A 101 -5.49 -5.44 9.28
C VAL A 101 -6.36 -6.39 8.45
N SER A 102 -7.37 -7.00 9.05
CA SER A 102 -8.35 -7.80 8.31
C SER A 102 -9.60 -6.98 7.99
N GLY A 103 -10.38 -7.45 6.99
CA GLY A 103 -11.55 -6.75 6.47
C GLY A 103 -12.69 -6.57 7.48
N ASP A 104 -12.64 -7.28 8.61
CA ASP A 104 -13.54 -7.13 9.75
C ASP A 104 -12.99 -6.15 10.80
N SER A 105 -12.18 -5.18 10.39
CA SER A 105 -11.60 -4.11 11.24
C SER A 105 -10.79 -4.62 12.43
N LYS A 106 -10.02 -5.69 12.24
CA LYS A 106 -9.13 -6.20 13.29
C LYS A 106 -7.67 -6.02 12.90
N ALA A 107 -6.87 -5.52 13.84
CA ALA A 107 -5.43 -5.51 13.76
C ALA A 107 -4.84 -6.77 14.38
N TRP A 108 -3.87 -7.36 13.72
CA TRP A 108 -3.26 -8.63 14.11
C TRP A 108 -1.75 -8.49 14.23
N ALA A 109 -1.17 -9.18 15.21
CA ALA A 109 0.24 -9.51 15.26
C ALA A 109 0.39 -11.03 15.36
N ILE A 110 1.05 -11.61 14.38
CA ILE A 110 1.18 -13.06 14.19
C ILE A 110 2.66 -13.41 14.24
N SER A 111 3.03 -14.46 14.95
CA SER A 111 4.42 -14.94 14.99
C SER A 111 4.86 -15.39 13.60
N ALA A 112 5.92 -14.79 13.08
CA ALA A 112 6.50 -15.15 11.80
C ALA A 112 6.97 -16.61 11.75
N ASN A 113 7.43 -17.16 12.88
CA ASN A 113 8.00 -18.52 12.94
C ASN A 113 6.96 -19.62 12.76
N ASN A 114 5.73 -19.44 13.29
CA ASN A 114 4.77 -20.54 13.41
C ASN A 114 3.31 -20.15 13.16
N GLY A 115 3.02 -18.92 12.76
CA GLY A 115 1.68 -18.43 12.47
C GLY A 115 0.77 -18.24 13.68
N ARG A 116 1.26 -18.42 14.91
CA ARG A 116 0.43 -18.23 16.10
C ARG A 116 0.12 -16.77 16.35
N ILE A 117 -1.13 -16.47 16.63
CA ILE A 117 -1.57 -15.13 17.03
C ILE A 117 -0.90 -14.76 18.36
N LYS A 118 -0.18 -13.64 18.36
CA LYS A 118 0.41 -13.07 19.58
C LYS A 118 -0.59 -12.16 20.27
N TRP A 119 -1.26 -11.32 19.50
CA TRP A 119 -2.35 -10.47 19.94
C TRP A 119 -3.20 -10.04 18.75
N LYS A 120 -4.41 -9.63 19.03
CA LYS A 120 -5.33 -8.99 18.10
C LYS A 120 -6.08 -7.88 18.81
N ILE A 121 -6.53 -6.89 18.05
CA ILE A 121 -7.30 -5.74 18.53
C ILE A 121 -8.47 -5.55 17.60
N ASP A 122 -9.66 -5.42 18.17
CA ASP A 122 -10.86 -5.07 17.45
C ASP A 122 -10.99 -3.54 17.43
N ALA A 123 -11.07 -2.92 16.24
CA ALA A 123 -11.39 -1.50 16.15
C ALA A 123 -12.89 -1.30 16.41
N ILE A 124 -13.22 -0.16 17.03
CA ILE A 124 -14.61 0.21 17.29
C ILE A 124 -15.16 0.80 15.99
N GLY A 125 -16.00 0.08 15.24
CA GLY A 125 -16.56 0.63 13.99
C GLY A 125 -17.51 -0.32 13.27
N ASN A 126 -18.26 0.24 12.32
CA ASN A 126 -19.29 -0.44 11.55
C ASN A 126 -18.70 -1.47 10.57
N ASP A 127 -19.46 -2.52 10.27
CA ASP A 127 -19.11 -3.64 9.40
C ASP A 127 -18.96 -3.28 7.89
N THR A 128 -19.09 -2.01 7.52
CA THR A 128 -18.98 -1.54 6.14
C THR A 128 -17.60 -0.94 5.90
N ASN A 129 -16.64 -1.77 5.57
CA ASN A 129 -15.30 -1.32 5.21
C ASN A 129 -15.09 -1.41 3.71
N LEU A 130 -14.61 -0.33 3.10
CA LEU A 130 -14.02 -0.42 1.77
C LEU A 130 -12.75 -1.26 1.83
N ILE A 131 -12.53 -2.05 0.81
CA ILE A 131 -11.32 -2.85 0.65
C ILE A 131 -10.16 -1.88 0.45
N SER A 132 -9.39 -1.62 1.51
CA SER A 132 -8.16 -0.84 1.42
C SER A 132 -6.95 -1.78 1.41
N ASN A 133 -5.96 -1.48 0.57
CA ASN A 133 -4.69 -2.21 0.52
C ASN A 133 -3.64 -1.59 1.45
N ASN A 134 -4.06 -0.85 2.47
CA ASN A 134 -3.12 -0.21 3.36
C ASN A 134 -2.32 -1.22 4.18
N ALA A 135 -1.04 -0.96 4.33
CA ALA A 135 -0.15 -1.70 5.21
C ALA A 135 -0.07 -0.99 6.57
N PRO A 136 0.03 -1.70 7.69
CA PRO A 136 0.42 -1.09 8.96
C PRO A 136 1.80 -0.43 8.88
N ALA A 137 2.07 0.55 9.72
CA ALA A 137 3.42 1.09 9.89
C ALA A 137 3.99 0.66 11.24
N THR A 138 5.28 0.33 11.26
CA THR A 138 5.97 -0.07 12.49
C THR A 138 7.25 0.72 12.72
N ASN A 139 7.64 0.86 13.97
CA ASN A 139 8.96 1.29 14.38
C ASN A 139 9.48 0.42 15.53
N LYS A 140 10.54 0.82 16.21
CA LYS A 140 11.12 0.02 17.31
C LYS A 140 10.13 -0.31 18.43
N LYS A 141 9.15 0.55 18.73
CA LYS A 141 8.23 0.43 19.87
C LYS A 141 6.77 0.23 19.47
N TYR A 142 6.35 0.85 18.38
CA TYR A 142 4.95 1.05 18.04
C TYR A 142 4.58 0.39 16.71
N ALA A 143 3.33 -0.03 16.64
CA ALA A 143 2.67 -0.35 15.38
C ALA A 143 1.44 0.57 15.21
N VAL A 144 1.25 1.10 14.03
CA VAL A 144 0.15 1.99 13.67
C VAL A 144 -0.71 1.32 12.60
N PHE A 145 -2.00 1.24 12.86
CA PHE A 145 -2.99 0.62 12.01
C PHE A 145 -4.00 1.66 11.56
N GLY A 146 -4.30 1.69 10.27
CA GLY A 146 -5.41 2.45 9.71
C GLY A 146 -6.55 1.51 9.36
N PHE A 147 -7.78 1.90 9.69
CA PHE A 147 -8.98 1.11 9.46
C PHE A 147 -9.90 1.78 8.43
N GLY A 148 -10.73 0.96 7.78
CA GLY A 148 -11.67 1.42 6.77
C GLY A 148 -12.81 2.32 7.30
N ASN A 149 -12.91 2.53 8.60
CA ASN A 149 -13.84 3.46 9.22
C ASN A 149 -13.23 4.84 9.53
N GLY A 150 -12.02 5.13 9.02
CA GLY A 150 -11.32 6.38 9.30
C GLY A 150 -10.58 6.42 10.63
N GLU A 151 -10.56 5.33 11.38
CA GLU A 151 -9.84 5.24 12.66
C GLU A 151 -8.37 4.86 12.46
N ILE A 152 -7.53 5.39 13.34
CA ILE A 152 -6.11 5.06 13.46
C ILE A 152 -5.86 4.61 14.88
N TYR A 153 -5.21 3.47 15.02
CA TYR A 153 -4.75 2.97 16.32
C TYR A 153 -3.24 2.90 16.36
N THR A 154 -2.66 3.41 17.43
CA THR A 154 -1.25 3.16 17.75
C THR A 154 -1.17 2.23 18.95
N THR A 155 -0.38 1.19 18.83
CA THR A 155 -0.19 0.16 19.84
C THR A 155 1.28 0.01 20.19
N PHE A 156 1.56 -0.50 21.38
CA PHE A 156 2.86 -1.10 21.64
C PHE A 156 2.99 -2.41 20.85
N LYS A 157 4.08 -2.58 20.10
CA LYS A 157 4.37 -3.84 19.38
C LYS A 157 4.35 -5.04 20.31
N LYS A 158 4.94 -4.87 21.51
CA LYS A 158 4.98 -5.89 22.56
C LYS A 158 3.66 -5.89 23.31
N GLY A 159 2.83 -6.89 23.07
CA GLY A 159 1.57 -7.10 23.78
C GLY A 159 0.33 -6.46 23.17
N GLY A 160 0.44 -5.60 22.17
CA GLY A 160 -0.71 -5.04 21.44
C GLY A 160 -1.54 -4.03 22.24
N TYR A 161 -1.03 -3.52 23.37
CA TYR A 161 -1.76 -2.51 24.14
C TYR A 161 -1.94 -1.23 23.34
N VAL A 162 -3.20 -0.82 23.17
CA VAL A 162 -3.56 0.44 22.50
C VAL A 162 -3.05 1.60 23.35
N LEU A 163 -2.20 2.41 22.75
CA LEU A 163 -1.67 3.62 23.36
C LEU A 163 -2.64 4.79 23.20
N TRP A 164 -3.17 4.93 21.98
CA TRP A 164 -4.21 5.88 21.63
C TRP A 164 -4.92 5.45 20.35
N SER A 165 -6.13 5.96 20.17
CA SER A 165 -6.87 5.91 18.91
C SER A 165 -7.31 7.32 18.52
N SER A 166 -7.48 7.56 17.24
CA SER A 166 -7.95 8.83 16.70
C SER A 166 -8.77 8.57 15.45
N SER A 167 -9.82 9.34 15.23
CA SER A 167 -10.57 9.34 13.99
C SER A 167 -10.15 10.55 13.14
N LEU A 168 -9.96 10.32 11.84
CA LEU A 168 -9.81 11.41 10.86
C LEU A 168 -11.15 11.95 10.41
N SER A 169 -12.25 11.24 10.75
CA SER A 169 -13.62 11.58 10.39
C SER A 169 -13.97 12.97 10.92
N GLY A 170 -14.37 13.84 10.04
CA GLY A 170 -14.89 15.16 10.34
C GLY A 170 -15.59 15.64 9.09
N ARG A 171 -16.92 15.81 9.17
CA ARG A 171 -17.74 16.30 8.04
C ARG A 171 -17.13 17.59 7.48
N ASN A 172 -16.70 17.54 6.23
CA ASN A 172 -16.61 18.71 5.40
C ASN A 172 -17.97 18.85 4.72
N ASP A 173 -18.84 19.70 5.29
CA ASP A 173 -20.16 19.98 4.72
C ASP A 173 -20.00 20.47 3.28
N GLY A 174 -20.64 19.79 2.34
CA GLY A 174 -20.76 20.21 0.94
C GLY A 174 -20.06 19.37 -0.13
N ARG A 175 -19.38 18.26 0.19
CA ARG A 175 -18.83 17.34 -0.82
C ARG A 175 -19.40 15.93 -0.66
N VAL A 176 -19.97 15.37 -1.74
CA VAL A 176 -20.51 13.99 -1.78
C VAL A 176 -19.42 12.94 -1.45
N ILE A 177 -18.14 13.27 -1.71
CA ILE A 177 -16.97 12.43 -1.41
C ILE A 177 -16.64 12.41 0.11
N SER A 178 -17.17 13.37 0.90
CA SER A 178 -16.90 13.43 2.35
C SER A 178 -17.63 12.35 3.17
N ALA A 179 -18.42 11.50 2.54
CA ALA A 179 -19.09 10.37 3.19
C ALA A 179 -18.20 9.10 3.28
N ILE A 180 -16.99 9.12 2.68
CA ILE A 180 -16.05 7.98 2.68
C ILE A 180 -14.85 8.38 3.54
N ASP A 181 -14.93 8.09 4.82
CA ASP A 181 -13.89 8.41 5.82
C ASP A 181 -12.76 7.35 5.90
N ASP A 182 -12.69 6.44 4.93
CA ASP A 182 -11.75 5.33 4.95
C ASP A 182 -10.30 5.79 4.93
N ILE A 183 -9.48 5.22 5.81
CA ILE A 183 -8.02 5.32 5.69
C ILE A 183 -7.58 4.36 4.59
N VAL A 184 -7.26 4.94 3.45
CA VAL A 184 -6.96 4.19 2.22
C VAL A 184 -5.45 4.15 1.96
N ALA A 185 -4.71 5.14 2.45
CA ALA A 185 -3.25 5.19 2.34
C ALA A 185 -2.58 4.50 3.54
N SER A 186 -1.51 3.75 3.27
CA SER A 186 -0.68 3.18 4.34
C SER A 186 -0.11 4.28 5.24
N PRO A 187 -0.23 4.19 6.57
CA PRO A 187 0.46 5.10 7.48
C PRO A 187 1.98 5.07 7.25
N VAL A 188 2.65 6.18 7.50
CA VAL A 188 4.12 6.26 7.40
C VAL A 188 4.67 6.87 8.68
N ILE A 189 5.54 6.15 9.38
CA ILE A 189 6.22 6.63 10.59
C ILE A 189 7.59 7.19 10.22
N VAL A 190 7.85 8.45 10.59
CA VAL A 190 9.16 9.08 10.45
C VAL A 190 9.53 9.78 11.75
N GLY A 191 10.56 9.27 12.42
CA GLY A 191 10.98 9.75 13.72
C GLY A 191 9.86 9.61 14.75
N ARG A 192 9.39 10.74 15.28
CA ARG A 192 8.31 10.80 16.29
C ARG A 192 6.92 11.05 15.71
N ASN A 193 6.80 11.14 14.40
CA ASN A 193 5.55 11.47 13.73
C ASN A 193 5.04 10.30 12.88
N VAL A 194 3.73 10.19 12.78
CA VAL A 194 3.03 9.35 11.80
C VAL A 194 2.25 10.25 10.85
N PHE A 195 2.30 9.91 9.57
CA PHE A 195 1.57 10.57 8.49
C PHE A 195 0.52 9.61 7.96
N VAL A 196 -0.70 10.10 7.82
CA VAL A 196 -1.85 9.30 7.38
C VAL A 196 -2.67 10.13 6.40
N ALA A 197 -3.26 9.47 5.41
CA ALA A 197 -4.21 10.10 4.51
C ALA A 197 -5.51 9.30 4.46
N ASP A 198 -6.62 10.01 4.39
CA ASP A 198 -7.95 9.44 4.15
C ASP A 198 -8.42 9.68 2.71
N GLY A 199 -9.49 8.98 2.34
CA GLY A 199 -10.16 9.14 1.05
C GLY A 199 -11.03 10.41 0.99
N SER A 200 -11.41 10.98 2.13
CA SER A 200 -12.37 12.10 2.24
C SER A 200 -11.76 13.47 1.97
N GLY A 201 -10.45 13.62 2.11
CA GLY A 201 -9.76 14.86 1.79
C GLY A 201 -8.81 15.39 2.84
N LYS A 202 -8.21 14.52 3.66
CA LYS A 202 -7.25 14.94 4.68
C LYS A 202 -5.96 14.13 4.61
N VAL A 203 -4.83 14.84 4.72
CA VAL A 203 -3.54 14.30 5.13
C VAL A 203 -3.19 14.91 6.47
N VAL A 204 -2.86 14.07 7.44
CA VAL A 204 -2.55 14.52 8.80
C VAL A 204 -1.17 14.05 9.25
N SER A 205 -0.55 14.83 10.11
CA SER A 205 0.61 14.42 10.91
C SER A 205 0.22 14.37 12.37
N LEU A 206 0.48 13.24 13.01
CA LEU A 206 0.24 13.02 14.43
C LEU A 206 1.55 12.63 15.11
N LYS A 207 1.68 12.93 16.40
CA LYS A 207 2.75 12.37 17.24
C LYS A 207 2.47 10.88 17.47
N VAL A 208 3.42 10.01 17.15
CA VAL A 208 3.22 8.56 17.28
C VAL A 208 3.00 8.11 18.73
N GLU A 209 3.55 8.86 19.70
CA GLU A 209 3.46 8.52 21.13
C GLU A 209 2.16 8.97 21.79
N SER A 210 1.55 10.07 21.34
CA SER A 210 0.38 10.66 22.01
C SER A 210 -0.85 10.80 21.14
N GLY A 211 -0.74 10.62 19.82
CA GLY A 211 -1.84 10.91 18.89
C GLY A 211 -2.13 12.40 18.71
N GLU A 212 -1.36 13.27 19.37
CA GLU A 212 -1.51 14.70 19.22
C GLU A 212 -1.27 15.12 17.77
N ARG A 213 -2.19 15.92 17.24
CA ARG A 213 -2.14 16.38 15.85
C ARG A 213 -1.17 17.55 15.71
N ASN A 214 -0.15 17.38 14.86
CA ASN A 214 0.78 18.44 14.52
C ASN A 214 0.16 19.41 13.50
N TRP A 215 -0.44 18.84 12.43
CA TRP A 215 -1.07 19.59 11.36
C TRP A 215 -2.06 18.73 10.57
N THR A 216 -2.93 19.40 9.80
CA THR A 216 -3.83 18.82 8.80
C THR A 216 -3.70 19.61 7.50
N ALA A 217 -3.57 18.90 6.39
CA ALA A 217 -3.61 19.45 5.04
C ALA A 217 -4.88 18.99 4.32
N PRO A 218 -5.56 19.85 3.53
CA PRO A 218 -6.86 19.56 2.92
C PRO A 218 -6.70 18.77 1.60
N PHE A 219 -6.08 17.59 1.67
CA PHE A 219 -5.85 16.69 0.56
C PHE A 219 -6.21 15.26 0.96
N GLY A 220 -7.06 14.60 0.19
CA GLY A 220 -7.21 13.14 0.30
C GLY A 220 -6.16 12.43 -0.54
N SER A 221 -5.80 11.22 -0.15
CA SER A 221 -4.98 10.33 -0.97
C SER A 221 -5.41 8.88 -0.76
N SER A 222 -5.52 8.14 -1.85
CA SER A 222 -5.72 6.68 -1.85
C SER A 222 -4.46 5.91 -2.22
N GLY A 223 -3.38 6.63 -2.50
CA GLY A 223 -2.08 6.08 -2.86
C GLY A 223 -1.07 6.16 -1.72
N ASN A 224 0.14 5.71 -2.01
CA ASN A 224 1.23 5.72 -1.04
C ASN A 224 1.66 7.14 -0.67
N LEU A 225 1.94 7.33 0.62
CA LEU A 225 2.66 8.49 1.12
C LEU A 225 4.16 8.21 1.08
N TRP A 226 4.93 9.08 0.44
CA TRP A 226 6.38 8.94 0.34
C TRP A 226 7.09 10.08 1.06
N VAL A 227 7.87 9.75 2.07
CA VAL A 227 8.66 10.74 2.80
C VAL A 227 10.11 10.70 2.34
N ALA A 228 10.63 11.87 1.94
CA ALA A 228 12.04 12.05 1.63
C ALA A 228 12.56 13.36 2.19
N GLY A 229 13.57 13.27 3.07
CA GLY A 229 14.15 14.44 3.74
C GLY A 229 13.11 15.24 4.54
N LYS A 230 12.88 16.48 4.14
CA LYS A 230 11.91 17.39 4.78
C LYS A 230 10.57 17.48 4.05
N SER A 231 10.27 16.52 3.19
CA SER A 231 9.11 16.55 2.31
C SER A 231 8.28 15.26 2.38
N LEU A 232 6.97 15.44 2.23
CA LEU A 232 5.99 14.40 2.04
C LEU A 232 5.45 14.53 0.61
N PHE A 233 5.47 13.44 -0.16
CA PHE A 233 4.97 13.35 -1.53
C PHE A 233 3.83 12.35 -1.62
N PHE A 234 2.82 12.66 -2.40
CA PHE A 234 1.69 11.76 -2.65
C PHE A 234 0.91 12.21 -3.89
N ILE A 235 0.03 11.32 -4.35
CA ILE A 235 -0.97 11.64 -5.38
C ILE A 235 -2.29 11.91 -4.67
N SER A 236 -2.85 13.10 -4.86
CA SER A 236 -4.13 13.46 -4.25
C SER A 236 -5.30 12.77 -4.97
N ASN A 237 -6.44 12.63 -4.27
CA ASN A 237 -7.70 12.14 -4.86
C ASN A 237 -8.27 13.08 -5.95
N THR A 238 -7.75 14.30 -6.06
CA THR A 238 -8.02 15.24 -7.17
C THR A 238 -7.01 15.13 -8.31
N ASN A 239 -6.23 14.04 -8.33
CA ASN A 239 -5.26 13.68 -9.37
C ASN A 239 -4.12 14.69 -9.54
N ASN A 240 -3.60 15.20 -8.42
CA ASN A 240 -2.42 16.04 -8.39
C ASN A 240 -1.26 15.32 -7.70
N LEU A 241 -0.05 15.46 -8.23
CA LEU A 241 1.17 15.15 -7.51
C LEU A 241 1.48 16.31 -6.57
N VAL A 242 1.56 16.04 -5.27
CA VAL A 242 1.67 17.06 -4.23
C VAL A 242 2.95 16.86 -3.43
N ARG A 243 3.63 17.96 -3.11
CA ARG A 243 4.71 18.02 -2.16
C ARG A 243 4.35 18.93 -0.99
N LEU A 244 4.38 18.40 0.23
CA LEU A 244 4.20 19.16 1.46
C LEU A 244 5.52 19.25 2.24
N LYS A 245 5.66 20.31 3.02
CA LYS A 245 6.66 20.38 4.10
C LYS A 245 6.25 19.40 5.21
N ILE A 246 7.11 18.46 5.54
CA ILE A 246 6.82 17.42 6.55
C ILE A 246 6.54 18.01 7.95
N LYS A 247 7.12 19.18 8.27
CA LYS A 247 7.00 19.80 9.59
C LYS A 247 5.68 20.56 9.80
N THR A 248 5.16 21.20 8.75
CA THR A 248 4.01 22.13 8.85
C THR A 248 2.79 21.74 8.03
N GLY A 249 2.94 20.81 7.06
CA GLY A 249 1.88 20.47 6.13
C GLY A 249 1.66 21.50 5.01
N ASP A 250 2.48 22.56 4.96
CA ASP A 250 2.36 23.57 3.90
C ASP A 250 2.69 22.98 2.54
N VAL A 251 1.94 23.38 1.52
CA VAL A 251 2.21 23.04 0.13
C VAL A 251 3.50 23.72 -0.32
N VAL A 252 4.42 22.92 -0.87
CA VAL A 252 5.61 23.44 -1.55
C VAL A 252 5.31 23.65 -3.03
N TRP A 253 4.71 22.64 -3.64
CA TRP A 253 4.19 22.68 -5.01
C TRP A 253 3.12 21.61 -5.21
N MET A 254 2.33 21.78 -6.25
CA MET A 254 1.30 20.85 -6.70
C MET A 254 1.28 20.85 -8.24
N THR A 255 1.32 19.66 -8.83
CA THR A 255 1.33 19.47 -10.28
C THR A 255 0.16 18.62 -10.70
N GLU A 256 -0.68 19.11 -11.60
CA GLU A 256 -1.80 18.37 -12.16
C GLU A 256 -1.29 17.20 -13.01
N LEU A 257 -1.86 16.03 -12.79
CA LEU A 257 -1.55 14.81 -13.56
C LEU A 257 -2.61 14.59 -14.66
N PRO A 258 -2.26 13.92 -15.76
CA PRO A 258 -3.22 13.55 -16.80
C PRO A 258 -4.37 12.72 -16.23
N SER A 259 -5.61 13.21 -16.34
CA SER A 259 -6.80 12.57 -15.74
C SER A 259 -7.50 11.61 -16.69
N PHE A 260 -7.45 11.88 -18.00
CA PHE A 260 -8.18 11.11 -19.00
C PHE A 260 -7.32 10.79 -20.22
N SER A 261 -7.49 9.59 -20.76
CA SER A 261 -6.87 9.20 -22.03
C SER A 261 -7.43 10.07 -23.19
N LYS A 262 -6.57 10.32 -24.19
CA LYS A 262 -7.03 10.98 -25.43
C LYS A 262 -8.14 10.12 -26.07
N LYS A 263 -9.23 10.76 -26.52
CA LYS A 263 -10.28 10.06 -27.28
C LYS A 263 -9.70 9.41 -28.53
N ARG A 264 -9.86 8.09 -28.65
CA ARG A 264 -9.77 7.45 -29.95
C ARG A 264 -11.12 7.68 -30.66
N PHE A 265 -11.15 7.88 -31.97
CA PHE A 265 -12.35 8.15 -32.77
C PHE A 265 -13.54 7.32 -32.26
N GLY A 266 -14.62 7.97 -31.76
CA GLY A 266 -15.83 7.31 -31.28
C GLY A 266 -15.79 6.66 -29.88
N GLY A 267 -14.64 6.61 -29.20
CA GLY A 267 -14.50 5.95 -27.89
C GLY A 267 -14.79 6.85 -26.68
N SER A 268 -15.13 6.24 -25.53
CA SER A 268 -15.22 6.93 -24.24
C SER A 268 -13.82 7.30 -23.71
N LYS A 269 -13.72 8.44 -23.00
CA LYS A 269 -12.51 8.78 -22.24
C LYS A 269 -12.34 7.77 -21.10
N LYS A 270 -11.15 7.17 -20.97
CA LYS A 270 -10.81 6.31 -19.83
C LYS A 270 -10.09 7.14 -18.77
N ILE A 271 -10.41 6.91 -17.51
CA ILE A 271 -9.71 7.50 -16.37
C ILE A 271 -8.29 6.94 -16.32
N ILE A 272 -7.30 7.81 -16.18
CA ILE A 272 -5.92 7.43 -15.97
C ILE A 272 -5.70 7.29 -14.47
N ARG A 273 -5.17 6.13 -14.07
CA ARG A 273 -4.73 5.87 -12.70
C ARG A 273 -3.22 5.99 -12.63
N HIS A 274 -2.73 6.64 -11.59
CA HIS A 274 -1.31 6.79 -11.32
C HIS A 274 -0.92 5.96 -10.10
N TYR A 275 0.24 5.33 -10.17
CA TYR A 275 0.81 4.47 -9.15
C TYR A 275 2.16 5.04 -8.69
N GLY A 276 2.40 5.04 -7.40
CA GLY A 276 3.49 5.75 -6.76
C GLY A 276 2.95 6.82 -5.79
N PRO A 277 3.71 7.90 -5.51
CA PRO A 277 5.05 8.17 -6.02
C PRO A 277 6.12 7.31 -5.33
N ILE A 278 7.23 7.09 -6.02
CA ILE A 278 8.49 6.69 -5.42
C ILE A 278 9.59 7.69 -5.79
N ILE A 279 10.65 7.76 -4.99
CA ILE A 279 11.83 8.57 -5.34
C ILE A 279 12.98 7.62 -5.67
N ALA A 280 13.52 7.74 -6.87
CA ALA A 280 14.66 6.99 -7.35
C ALA A 280 15.53 7.88 -8.24
N GLY A 281 16.86 7.80 -8.10
CA GLY A 281 17.80 8.59 -8.90
C GLY A 281 17.56 10.11 -8.82
N ASN A 282 17.18 10.63 -7.66
CA ASN A 282 16.80 12.04 -7.44
C ASN A 282 15.59 12.52 -8.26
N GLN A 283 14.74 11.61 -8.70
CA GLN A 283 13.52 11.92 -9.44
C GLN A 283 12.31 11.25 -8.76
N ILE A 284 11.15 11.88 -8.87
CA ILE A 284 9.88 11.26 -8.53
C ILE A 284 9.46 10.43 -9.74
N VAL A 285 9.09 9.18 -9.49
CA VAL A 285 8.64 8.24 -10.53
C VAL A 285 7.20 7.88 -10.28
N LEU A 286 6.36 8.05 -11.30
CA LEU A 286 4.99 7.59 -11.36
C LEU A 286 4.82 6.62 -12.52
N ALA A 287 4.19 5.48 -12.26
CA ALA A 287 3.72 4.60 -13.32
C ALA A 287 2.23 4.83 -13.55
N SER A 288 1.74 4.76 -14.79
CA SER A 288 0.38 5.14 -15.10
C SER A 288 -0.33 4.11 -15.99
N SER A 289 -1.65 4.02 -15.82
CA SER A 289 -2.48 3.07 -16.59
C SER A 289 -2.63 3.41 -18.07
N ASP A 290 -2.25 4.63 -18.48
CA ASP A 290 -2.26 5.08 -19.87
C ASP A 290 -1.05 4.65 -20.70
N GLY A 291 -0.12 3.91 -20.08
CA GLY A 291 1.06 3.39 -20.76
C GLY A 291 2.28 4.29 -20.68
N PHE A 292 2.39 5.08 -19.61
CA PHE A 292 3.58 5.90 -19.38
C PHE A 292 4.13 5.72 -17.97
N ILE A 293 5.46 5.76 -17.86
CA ILE A 293 6.19 6.04 -16.64
C ILE A 293 6.65 7.49 -16.74
N ARG A 294 6.29 8.32 -15.77
CA ARG A 294 6.60 9.76 -15.76
C ARG A 294 7.59 10.08 -14.67
N PHE A 295 8.53 10.95 -15.00
CA PHE A 295 9.60 11.39 -14.10
C PHE A 295 9.45 12.87 -13.82
N TYR A 296 9.46 13.24 -12.54
CA TYR A 296 9.29 14.62 -12.08
C TYR A 296 10.47 15.07 -11.23
N ASN A 297 10.75 16.36 -11.29
CA ASN A 297 11.74 16.99 -10.41
C ASN A 297 11.14 17.12 -9.00
N PRO A 298 11.76 16.54 -7.96
CA PRO A 298 11.22 16.62 -6.60
C PRO A 298 11.29 18.01 -6.00
N GLN A 299 12.09 18.94 -6.55
CA GLN A 299 12.20 20.32 -6.06
C GLN A 299 11.13 21.24 -6.65
N THR A 300 10.87 21.12 -7.95
CA THR A 300 9.96 22.02 -8.69
C THR A 300 8.60 21.41 -9.00
N GLY A 301 8.47 20.08 -9.03
CA GLY A 301 7.26 19.38 -9.45
C GLY A 301 7.09 19.32 -10.98
N GLU A 302 8.06 19.83 -11.76
CA GLU A 302 8.00 19.81 -13.22
C GLU A 302 8.30 18.41 -13.76
N GLN A 303 7.58 18.02 -14.81
CA GLN A 303 7.86 16.78 -15.52
C GLN A 303 9.18 16.89 -16.28
N ILE A 304 10.12 15.99 -16.00
CA ILE A 304 11.43 15.93 -16.64
C ILE A 304 11.33 15.17 -17.96
N THR A 305 10.73 13.99 -17.92
CA THR A 305 10.60 13.10 -19.07
C THR A 305 9.51 12.08 -18.84
N GLU A 306 9.18 11.31 -19.88
CA GLU A 306 8.30 10.14 -19.76
C GLU A 306 8.82 8.99 -20.63
N LEU A 307 8.57 7.77 -20.17
CA LEU A 307 8.88 6.54 -20.88
C LEU A 307 7.58 5.82 -21.24
N LYS A 308 7.39 5.54 -22.51
CA LYS A 308 6.22 4.78 -22.99
C LYS A 308 6.40 3.29 -22.67
N ILE A 309 5.36 2.70 -22.09
CA ILE A 309 5.29 1.26 -21.79
C ILE A 309 4.07 0.65 -22.47
N LYS A 310 4.17 -0.62 -22.85
CA LYS A 310 3.05 -1.34 -23.45
C LYS A 310 2.05 -1.74 -22.33
N ASN A 311 0.76 -1.53 -22.59
CA ASN A 311 -0.38 -1.97 -21.76
C ASN A 311 -0.54 -1.28 -20.39
N GLY A 312 0.16 -0.18 -20.13
CA GLY A 312 -0.03 0.57 -18.88
C GLY A 312 0.28 -0.19 -17.58
N ALA A 313 0.50 0.53 -16.51
CA ALA A 313 0.79 -0.03 -15.19
C ALA A 313 -0.49 -0.40 -14.41
N THR A 314 -0.38 -1.36 -13.48
CA THR A 314 -1.42 -1.73 -12.50
C THR A 314 -0.92 -1.76 -11.06
N THR A 315 0.38 -1.60 -10.84
CA THR A 315 1.02 -1.61 -9.52
C THR A 315 1.93 -0.41 -9.35
N ASN A 316 2.25 -0.09 -8.11
CA ASN A 316 3.33 0.84 -7.84
C ASN A 316 4.65 0.28 -8.40
N PRO A 317 5.51 1.15 -8.96
CA PRO A 317 6.84 0.75 -9.34
C PRO A 317 7.70 0.49 -8.11
N ILE A 318 8.60 -0.48 -8.19
CA ILE A 318 9.68 -0.68 -7.24
C ILE A 318 11.02 -0.51 -7.96
N VAL A 319 12.02 0.02 -7.25
CA VAL A 319 13.37 0.17 -7.80
C VAL A 319 14.37 -0.59 -6.93
N VAL A 320 15.07 -1.51 -7.54
CA VAL A 320 16.11 -2.31 -6.91
C VAL A 320 17.28 -2.42 -7.87
N ASP A 321 18.49 -2.22 -7.38
CA ASP A 321 19.75 -2.32 -8.15
C ASP A 321 19.69 -1.57 -9.49
N LYS A 322 19.22 -0.31 -9.44
CA LYS A 322 19.05 0.58 -10.60
C LYS A 322 18.05 0.05 -11.65
N THR A 323 17.26 -0.95 -11.33
CA THR A 323 16.22 -1.49 -12.20
C THR A 323 14.86 -1.19 -11.63
N LEU A 324 13.98 -0.62 -12.44
CA LEU A 324 12.58 -0.37 -12.08
C LEU A 324 11.73 -1.56 -12.52
N TYR A 325 10.95 -2.08 -11.61
CA TYR A 325 9.99 -3.17 -11.87
C TYR A 325 8.57 -2.71 -11.61
N LEU A 326 7.65 -3.15 -12.45
CA LEU A 326 6.21 -2.96 -12.28
C LEU A 326 5.44 -4.08 -12.99
N ILE A 327 4.15 -4.21 -12.66
CA ILE A 327 3.23 -5.11 -13.36
C ILE A 327 2.32 -4.27 -14.25
N THR A 328 2.14 -4.73 -15.49
CA THR A 328 1.27 -4.10 -16.48
C THR A 328 -0.12 -4.73 -16.53
N GLN A 329 -1.10 -4.06 -17.19
CA GLN A 329 -2.50 -4.48 -17.25
C GLN A 329 -2.71 -5.86 -17.90
N ASP A 330 -1.77 -6.32 -18.71
CA ASP A 330 -1.73 -7.67 -19.28
C ASP A 330 -1.12 -8.73 -18.34
N GLY A 331 -0.85 -8.36 -17.07
CA GLY A 331 -0.29 -9.26 -16.06
C GLY A 331 1.21 -9.54 -16.19
N ASN A 332 1.91 -8.82 -17.05
CA ASN A 332 3.35 -9.02 -17.24
C ASN A 332 4.18 -8.20 -16.23
N LEU A 333 5.13 -8.85 -15.59
CA LEU A 333 6.21 -8.18 -14.86
C LEU A 333 7.19 -7.60 -15.89
N ARG A 334 7.48 -6.31 -15.76
CA ARG A 334 8.43 -5.59 -16.64
C ARG A 334 9.53 -4.96 -15.82
N ALA A 335 10.75 -4.98 -16.41
CA ALA A 335 11.96 -4.38 -15.86
C ALA A 335 12.49 -3.31 -16.83
N PHE A 336 12.95 -2.18 -16.28
CA PHE A 336 13.54 -1.07 -17.02
C PHE A 336 14.84 -0.67 -16.33
N ARG A 337 15.92 -0.56 -17.13
CA ARG A 337 17.27 -0.18 -16.68
C ARG A 337 17.70 1.15 -17.28
#